data_fed1be21fb521d9bb8f2ab077aa2fade
#
_entry.id   fed1be21fb521d9bb8f2ab077aa2fade
#
_cell.length_a   1.000
_cell.length_b   1.000
_cell.length_c   1.000
_cell.angle_alpha   90.00
_cell.angle_beta   90.00
_cell.angle_gamma   90.00
#
_symmetry.space_group_name_H-M   'P 1'
#
loop_
_entity.id
_entity.type
_entity.pdbx_description
1 polymer ?
#
loop_
_entity_poly.entity_id
_entity_poly.type
_entity_poly.pdbx_seq_one_letter_code
_entity_poly.pdbx_strand_id
1 'polypeptide(L)'
;MVTDYGIVGARLNRGPQKPYWRNHASAKQVVAHLGEAFWDEYKRIISVRNPYRRAISQFYWQTTWKKLTLPDSVDEQRVMFSDFVLSDSFKSDYYITHADGRYVATHMFRLEHRDEDIIKVGEALGIPLRPEDLPKTKENSDRKPDADFRTFFSKKEEDAVRDKQGWVFEHCGYDESSAAAF
;
A
#
# COMPACT_ATOMS: atom_id res chain seq x y z
N MET A 1 -3.32 -16.61 -12.39
CA MET A 1 -2.65 -17.93 -12.42
C MET A 1 -2.78 -18.50 -11.02
N VAL A 2 -3.27 -19.71 -10.90
CA VAL A 2 -3.26 -20.47 -9.64
C VAL A 2 -1.98 -21.30 -9.63
N THR A 3 -1.24 -21.26 -8.53
CA THR A 3 0.01 -22.02 -8.33
C THR A 3 -0.13 -22.86 -7.07
N ASP A 4 0.81 -23.77 -6.84
CA ASP A 4 0.85 -24.59 -5.62
C ASP A 4 0.99 -23.74 -4.34
N TYR A 5 1.41 -22.50 -4.49
CA TYR A 5 1.61 -21.54 -3.39
C TYR A 5 0.55 -20.43 -3.32
N GLY A 6 -0.46 -20.47 -4.20
CA GLY A 6 -1.54 -19.49 -4.18
C GLY A 6 -1.88 -18.88 -5.53
N ILE A 7 -2.63 -17.80 -5.48
CA ILE A 7 -3.13 -17.09 -6.65
C ILE A 7 -2.25 -15.87 -6.93
N VAL A 8 -1.63 -15.84 -8.09
CA VAL A 8 -0.84 -14.71 -8.57
C VAL A 8 -1.67 -13.88 -9.54
N GLY A 9 -1.89 -12.62 -9.21
CA GLY A 9 -2.57 -11.67 -10.10
C GLY A 9 -1.80 -11.45 -11.40
N ALA A 10 -2.53 -11.20 -12.48
CA ALA A 10 -1.91 -10.92 -13.76
C ALA A 10 -1.24 -9.54 -13.74
N ARG A 11 0.07 -9.51 -13.91
CA ARG A 11 0.84 -8.26 -14.06
C ARG A 11 0.85 -7.73 -15.49
N LEU A 12 0.46 -8.53 -16.48
CA LEU A 12 0.55 -8.19 -17.89
C LEU A 12 -0.70 -8.65 -18.64
N ASN A 13 -1.42 -7.71 -19.25
CA ASN A 13 -2.48 -7.98 -20.22
C ASN A 13 -1.86 -8.44 -21.55
N ARG A 14 -1.21 -9.60 -21.58
CA ARG A 14 -0.66 -10.18 -22.81
C ARG A 14 -1.45 -11.43 -23.16
N GLY A 15 -2.49 -11.26 -23.97
CA GLY A 15 -3.22 -12.38 -24.54
C GLY A 15 -4.70 -12.07 -24.82
N PRO A 16 -5.37 -12.88 -25.66
CA PRO A 16 -6.76 -12.69 -26.06
C PRO A 16 -7.77 -12.95 -24.93
N GLN A 17 -7.38 -13.60 -23.85
CA GLN A 17 -8.22 -13.79 -22.66
C GLN A 17 -7.91 -12.71 -21.65
N LYS A 18 -8.93 -11.92 -21.29
CA LYS A 18 -8.84 -10.97 -20.17
C LYS A 18 -8.58 -11.79 -18.90
N PRO A 19 -7.45 -11.55 -18.21
CA PRO A 19 -7.19 -12.28 -16.96
C PRO A 19 -8.31 -11.97 -15.98
N TYR A 20 -8.85 -12.99 -15.33
CA TYR A 20 -9.85 -12.84 -14.26
C TYR A 20 -9.31 -11.97 -13.12
N TRP A 21 -8.01 -12.01 -12.90
CA TRP A 21 -7.31 -11.29 -11.85
C TRP A 21 -6.70 -9.99 -12.40
N ARG A 22 -7.34 -8.89 -12.09
CA ARG A 22 -6.80 -7.56 -12.42
C ARG A 22 -5.84 -7.12 -11.31
N ASN A 23 -4.85 -6.31 -11.69
CA ASN A 23 -4.08 -5.57 -10.70
C ASN A 23 -5.06 -4.72 -9.85
N HIS A 24 -4.83 -4.71 -8.54
CA HIS A 24 -5.68 -3.98 -7.60
C HIS A 24 -7.15 -4.45 -7.60
N ALA A 25 -7.40 -5.75 -7.77
CA ALA A 25 -8.73 -6.31 -7.55
C ALA A 25 -9.17 -6.04 -6.11
N SER A 26 -10.43 -5.62 -5.92
CA SER A 26 -10.97 -5.46 -4.58
C SER A 26 -11.17 -6.80 -3.89
N ALA A 27 -11.14 -6.83 -2.55
CA ALA A 27 -11.46 -8.02 -1.78
C ALA A 27 -12.81 -8.62 -2.20
N LYS A 28 -13.83 -7.77 -2.37
CA LYS A 28 -15.16 -8.19 -2.84
C LYS A 28 -15.13 -8.86 -4.22
N GLN A 29 -14.32 -8.35 -5.16
CA GLN A 29 -14.17 -8.99 -6.48
C GLN A 29 -13.50 -10.36 -6.37
N VAL A 30 -12.52 -10.50 -5.47
CA VAL A 30 -11.84 -11.78 -5.25
C VAL A 30 -12.78 -12.79 -4.63
N VAL A 31 -13.55 -12.42 -3.59
CA VAL A 31 -14.58 -13.27 -2.98
C VAL A 31 -15.62 -13.71 -4.01
N ALA A 32 -16.19 -12.77 -4.77
CA ALA A 32 -17.19 -13.07 -5.78
C ALA A 32 -16.70 -14.03 -6.87
N HIS A 33 -15.40 -14.05 -7.11
CA HIS A 33 -14.81 -14.93 -8.12
C HIS A 33 -14.42 -16.31 -7.58
N LEU A 34 -13.90 -16.39 -6.37
CA LEU A 34 -13.47 -17.64 -5.74
C LEU A 34 -14.64 -18.43 -5.13
N GLY A 35 -15.68 -17.72 -4.68
CA GLY A 35 -16.68 -18.23 -3.76
C GLY A 35 -16.24 -18.16 -2.29
N GLU A 36 -17.21 -18.05 -1.38
CA GLU A 36 -16.95 -17.84 0.04
C GLU A 36 -16.20 -19.01 0.69
N ALA A 37 -16.54 -20.23 0.33
CA ALA A 37 -15.89 -21.43 0.87
C ALA A 37 -14.36 -21.42 0.60
N PHE A 38 -13.96 -21.18 -0.64
CA PHE A 38 -12.54 -21.03 -0.99
C PHE A 38 -11.88 -19.84 -0.32
N TRP A 39 -12.62 -18.72 -0.24
CA TRP A 39 -12.11 -17.52 0.38
C TRP A 39 -11.74 -17.75 1.85
N ASP A 40 -12.53 -18.50 2.59
CA ASP A 40 -12.30 -18.76 4.02
C ASP A 40 -11.14 -19.74 4.27
N GLU A 41 -10.87 -20.64 3.32
CA GLU A 41 -9.71 -21.56 3.39
C GLU A 41 -8.37 -20.86 3.12
N TYR A 42 -8.37 -19.77 2.35
CA TYR A 42 -7.13 -19.08 1.97
C TYR A 42 -6.62 -18.13 3.05
N LYS A 43 -5.31 -18.14 3.24
CA LYS A 43 -4.62 -17.10 3.98
C LYS A 43 -4.46 -15.86 3.08
N ARG A 44 -4.89 -14.74 3.60
CA ARG A 44 -4.93 -13.46 2.88
C ARG A 44 -3.87 -12.54 3.42
N ILE A 45 -2.83 -12.35 2.63
CA ILE A 45 -1.65 -11.58 3.03
C ILE A 45 -1.67 -10.23 2.34
N ILE A 46 -1.44 -9.18 3.08
CA ILE A 46 -1.27 -7.84 2.53
C ILE A 46 0.07 -7.24 2.93
N SER A 47 0.58 -6.37 2.07
CA SER A 47 1.67 -5.45 2.42
C SER A 47 1.07 -4.11 2.80
N VAL A 48 1.52 -3.56 3.91
CA VAL A 48 1.11 -2.24 4.38
C VAL A 48 2.31 -1.34 4.53
N ARG A 49 2.08 -0.06 4.52
CA ARG A 49 3.08 0.98 4.76
C ARG A 49 2.52 1.98 5.74
N ASN A 50 3.40 2.58 6.56
CA ASN A 50 2.98 3.71 7.38
C ASN A 50 2.22 4.74 6.52
N PRO A 51 1.01 5.17 6.92
CA PRO A 51 0.15 6.03 6.09
C PRO A 51 0.80 7.33 5.65
N TYR A 52 1.60 7.94 6.49
CA TYR A 52 2.33 9.18 6.15
C TYR A 52 3.44 8.92 5.14
N ARG A 53 4.24 7.85 5.34
CA ARG A 53 5.24 7.42 4.35
C ARG A 53 4.60 7.00 3.02
N ARG A 54 3.40 6.43 3.08
CA ARG A 54 2.62 6.10 1.89
C ARG A 54 2.17 7.36 1.16
N ALA A 55 1.67 8.38 1.86
CA ALA A 55 1.25 9.64 1.26
C ALA A 55 2.40 10.31 0.50
N ILE A 56 3.58 10.43 1.12
CA ILE A 56 4.79 10.95 0.48
C ILE A 56 5.15 10.11 -0.77
N SER A 57 5.18 8.80 -0.63
CA SER A 57 5.55 7.91 -1.74
C SER A 57 4.58 8.02 -2.92
N GLN A 58 3.28 8.11 -2.65
CA GLN A 58 2.26 8.21 -3.68
C GLN A 58 2.27 9.58 -4.36
N PHE A 59 2.56 10.65 -3.63
CA PHE A 59 2.75 11.98 -4.18
C PHE A 59 3.86 11.98 -5.24
N TYR A 60 5.07 11.57 -4.88
CA TYR A 60 6.19 11.53 -5.82
C TYR A 60 5.96 10.57 -6.98
N TRP A 61 5.31 9.41 -6.73
CA TRP A 61 4.96 8.50 -7.80
C TRP A 61 3.95 9.11 -8.78
N GLN A 62 2.93 9.82 -8.28
CA GLN A 62 1.95 10.46 -9.16
C GLN A 62 2.55 11.61 -9.98
N THR A 63 3.45 12.39 -9.40
CA THR A 63 4.13 13.48 -10.14
C THR A 63 4.93 12.90 -11.29
N THR A 64 5.71 11.85 -11.05
CA THR A 64 6.46 11.14 -12.09
C THR A 64 5.53 10.55 -13.15
N TRP A 65 4.49 9.83 -12.73
CA TRP A 65 3.55 9.18 -13.64
C TRP A 65 2.76 10.17 -14.50
N LYS A 66 2.34 11.29 -13.91
CA LYS A 66 1.64 12.37 -14.64
C LYS A 66 2.59 13.31 -15.37
N LYS A 67 3.90 13.09 -15.29
CA LYS A 67 4.96 13.95 -15.86
C LYS A 67 4.83 15.41 -15.38
N LEU A 68 4.51 15.62 -14.13
CA LEU A 68 4.46 16.94 -13.53
C LEU A 68 5.86 17.39 -13.15
N THR A 69 6.18 18.64 -13.41
CA THR A 69 7.43 19.24 -12.94
C THR A 69 7.32 19.51 -11.45
N LEU A 70 8.23 18.93 -10.67
CA LEU A 70 8.36 19.25 -9.26
C LEU A 70 9.12 20.57 -9.12
N PRO A 71 8.64 21.51 -8.29
CA PRO A 71 9.41 22.71 -7.95
C PRO A 71 10.74 22.35 -7.28
N ASP A 72 11.74 23.23 -7.47
CA ASP A 72 13.02 23.09 -6.76
C ASP A 72 12.90 23.44 -5.27
N SER A 73 11.99 24.34 -4.93
CA SER A 73 11.72 24.74 -3.55
C SER A 73 10.95 23.64 -2.81
N VAL A 74 11.44 23.28 -1.63
CA VAL A 74 10.76 22.35 -0.73
C VAL A 74 9.43 22.93 -0.25
N ASP A 75 9.34 24.24 -0.06
CA ASP A 75 8.09 24.88 0.39
C ASP A 75 7.00 24.80 -0.69
N GLU A 76 7.36 25.00 -1.95
CA GLU A 76 6.41 24.80 -3.06
C GLU A 76 6.00 23.33 -3.19
N GLN A 77 6.92 22.39 -2.97
CA GLN A 77 6.59 20.96 -2.94
C GLN A 77 5.62 20.64 -1.79
N ARG A 78 5.74 21.29 -0.63
CA ARG A 78 4.77 21.12 0.49
C ARG A 78 3.38 21.61 0.10
N VAL A 79 3.26 22.73 -0.61
CA VAL A 79 1.97 23.21 -1.12
C VAL A 79 1.35 22.18 -2.06
N MET A 80 2.10 21.69 -3.06
CA MET A 80 1.62 20.66 -3.98
C MET A 80 1.25 19.35 -3.26
N PHE A 81 2.01 18.97 -2.24
CA PHE A 81 1.71 17.81 -1.41
C PHE A 81 0.42 17.99 -0.62
N SER A 82 0.22 19.17 -0.02
CA SER A 82 -1.02 19.50 0.68
C SER A 82 -2.23 19.35 -0.23
N ASP A 83 -2.19 19.95 -1.42
CA ASP A 83 -3.26 19.83 -2.42
C ASP A 83 -3.51 18.38 -2.82
N PHE A 84 -2.45 17.59 -2.97
CA PHE A 84 -2.55 16.17 -3.29
C PHE A 84 -3.25 15.37 -2.17
N VAL A 85 -2.82 15.54 -0.92
CA VAL A 85 -3.36 14.78 0.22
C VAL A 85 -4.82 15.16 0.52
N LEU A 86 -5.16 16.44 0.39
CA LEU A 86 -6.50 16.95 0.63
C LEU A 86 -7.49 16.60 -0.50
N SER A 87 -7.00 16.35 -1.71
CA SER A 87 -7.83 16.00 -2.86
C SER A 87 -8.14 14.50 -2.94
N ASP A 88 -9.03 14.13 -3.88
CA ASP A 88 -9.33 12.74 -4.22
C ASP A 88 -8.16 12.01 -4.93
N SER A 89 -7.05 12.70 -5.16
CA SER A 89 -5.84 12.08 -5.74
C SER A 89 -5.16 11.12 -4.75
N PHE A 90 -5.24 11.41 -3.46
CA PHE A 90 -4.81 10.50 -2.39
C PHE A 90 -6.01 9.65 -1.94
N LYS A 91 -6.03 8.39 -2.40
CA LYS A 91 -7.15 7.47 -2.16
C LYS A 91 -6.83 6.45 -1.09
N SER A 92 -7.89 6.02 -0.40
CA SER A 92 -7.84 4.85 0.47
C SER A 92 -7.70 3.55 -0.32
N ASP A 93 -6.96 2.58 0.24
CA ASP A 93 -6.92 1.20 -0.24
C ASP A 93 -7.96 0.31 0.48
N TYR A 94 -8.88 0.91 1.21
CA TYR A 94 -9.91 0.22 1.98
C TYR A 94 -10.61 -0.89 1.18
N TYR A 95 -10.96 -0.61 -0.09
CA TYR A 95 -11.64 -1.56 -0.96
C TYR A 95 -10.82 -2.82 -1.30
N ILE A 96 -9.48 -2.75 -1.17
CA ILE A 96 -8.59 -3.91 -1.41
C ILE A 96 -8.62 -4.85 -0.20
N THR A 97 -8.75 -4.28 0.99
CA THR A 97 -8.59 -4.98 2.26
C THR A 97 -9.88 -5.24 3.02
N HIS A 98 -11.01 -4.74 2.49
CA HIS A 98 -12.32 -4.90 3.10
C HIS A 98 -13.34 -5.48 2.11
N ALA A 99 -14.16 -6.40 2.59
CA ALA A 99 -15.33 -6.90 1.91
C ALA A 99 -16.54 -6.73 2.83
N ASP A 100 -17.59 -6.08 2.32
CA ASP A 100 -18.83 -5.80 3.07
C ASP A 100 -18.58 -5.18 4.46
N GLY A 101 -17.67 -4.20 4.49
CA GLY A 101 -17.31 -3.44 5.70
C GLY A 101 -16.37 -4.17 6.67
N ARG A 102 -15.99 -5.42 6.39
CA ARG A 102 -15.12 -6.22 7.27
C ARG A 102 -13.70 -6.27 6.72
N TYR A 103 -12.71 -6.06 7.59
CA TYR A 103 -11.31 -6.29 7.30
C TYR A 103 -11.06 -7.78 7.03
N VAL A 104 -10.41 -8.10 5.92
CA VAL A 104 -10.33 -9.48 5.44
C VAL A 104 -8.93 -10.08 5.46
N ALA A 105 -7.90 -9.29 5.66
CA ALA A 105 -6.54 -9.84 5.72
C ALA A 105 -6.35 -10.71 6.97
N THR A 106 -5.70 -11.84 6.80
CA THR A 106 -5.35 -12.75 7.91
C THR A 106 -3.92 -12.55 8.38
N HIS A 107 -3.07 -12.07 7.51
CA HIS A 107 -1.66 -11.78 7.77
C HIS A 107 -1.27 -10.49 7.07
N MET A 108 -0.30 -9.79 7.64
CA MET A 108 0.25 -8.59 7.02
C MET A 108 1.76 -8.54 7.24
N PHE A 109 2.44 -7.77 6.38
CA PHE A 109 3.78 -7.32 6.66
C PHE A 109 3.89 -5.82 6.39
N ARG A 110 4.59 -5.14 7.27
CA ARG A 110 4.85 -3.70 7.20
C ARG A 110 6.12 -3.47 6.39
N LEU A 111 6.07 -2.56 5.42
CA LEU A 111 7.23 -2.27 4.58
C LEU A 111 8.42 -1.70 5.38
N GLU A 112 8.15 -1.02 6.49
CA GLU A 112 9.16 -0.50 7.41
C GLU A 112 9.87 -1.60 8.21
N HIS A 113 9.21 -2.76 8.40
CA HIS A 113 9.69 -3.94 9.12
C HIS A 113 9.68 -5.17 8.20
N ARG A 114 9.89 -4.95 6.90
CA ARG A 114 9.67 -5.96 5.85
C ARG A 114 10.35 -7.29 6.16
N ASP A 115 11.63 -7.24 6.49
CA ASP A 115 12.45 -8.44 6.61
C ASP A 115 12.03 -9.28 7.83
N GLU A 116 11.70 -8.64 8.93
CA GLU A 116 11.20 -9.32 10.14
C GLU A 116 9.78 -9.88 9.94
N ASP A 117 8.90 -9.05 9.39
CA ASP A 117 7.48 -9.41 9.24
C ASP A 117 7.29 -10.51 8.18
N ILE A 118 8.11 -10.55 7.13
CA ILE A 118 8.08 -11.61 6.12
C ILE A 118 8.49 -12.96 6.69
N ILE A 119 9.53 -12.99 7.55
CA ILE A 119 9.92 -14.23 8.22
C ILE A 119 8.76 -14.73 9.09
N LYS A 120 8.13 -13.86 9.90
CA LYS A 120 6.98 -14.23 10.73
C LYS A 120 5.78 -14.75 9.91
N VAL A 121 5.51 -14.11 8.77
CA VAL A 121 4.46 -14.56 7.86
C VAL A 121 4.82 -15.94 7.27
N GLY A 122 6.07 -16.13 6.87
CA GLY A 122 6.56 -17.42 6.37
C GLY A 122 6.40 -18.54 7.41
N GLU A 123 6.80 -18.28 8.64
CA GLU A 123 6.66 -19.22 9.76
C GLU A 123 5.17 -19.56 10.03
N ALA A 124 4.31 -18.55 10.08
CA ALA A 124 2.87 -18.74 10.29
C ALA A 124 2.17 -19.54 9.17
N LEU A 125 2.73 -19.53 7.97
CA LEU A 125 2.20 -20.24 6.81
C LEU A 125 2.89 -21.59 6.55
N GLY A 126 3.99 -21.88 7.26
CA GLY A 126 4.83 -23.05 6.96
C GLY A 126 5.57 -22.93 5.63
N ILE A 127 5.83 -21.71 5.15
CA ILE A 127 6.52 -21.44 3.88
C ILE A 127 7.87 -20.77 4.20
N PRO A 128 9.01 -21.29 3.69
CA PRO A 128 10.32 -20.69 3.93
C PRO A 128 10.48 -19.41 3.09
N LEU A 129 9.93 -18.31 3.59
CA LEU A 129 10.10 -16.98 2.99
C LEU A 129 11.39 -16.34 3.49
N ARG A 130 12.22 -15.88 2.58
CA ARG A 130 13.46 -15.19 2.88
C ARG A 130 13.44 -13.77 2.31
N PRO A 131 13.79 -12.76 3.11
CA PRO A 131 13.79 -11.36 2.66
C PRO A 131 14.63 -11.10 1.40
N GLU A 132 15.75 -11.83 1.24
CA GLU A 132 16.64 -11.73 0.10
C GLU A 132 16.04 -12.23 -1.22
N ASP A 133 15.04 -13.12 -1.16
CA ASP A 133 14.35 -13.62 -2.35
C ASP A 133 13.33 -12.61 -2.91
N LEU A 134 13.06 -11.54 -2.17
CA LEU A 134 12.11 -10.52 -2.59
C LEU A 134 12.79 -9.41 -3.39
N PRO A 135 12.30 -9.10 -4.58
CA PRO A 135 12.90 -8.06 -5.40
C PRO A 135 12.73 -6.67 -4.75
N LYS A 136 13.82 -5.91 -4.70
CA LYS A 136 13.78 -4.49 -4.40
C LYS A 136 13.36 -3.76 -5.68
N THR A 137 12.14 -3.23 -5.70
CA THR A 137 11.58 -2.54 -6.88
C THR A 137 10.98 -1.19 -6.49
N LYS A 138 10.85 -0.30 -7.49
CA LYS A 138 10.18 1.01 -7.36
C LYS A 138 10.85 1.98 -6.38
N GLU A 139 12.16 2.08 -6.41
CA GLU A 139 12.85 3.22 -5.83
C GLU A 139 12.53 4.46 -6.67
N ASN A 140 12.02 5.52 -6.04
CA ASN A 140 11.73 6.77 -6.73
C ASN A 140 12.93 7.69 -6.64
N SER A 141 13.63 7.89 -7.77
CA SER A 141 14.80 8.74 -7.90
C SER A 141 14.50 10.23 -7.75
N ASP A 142 13.25 10.64 -7.99
CA ASP A 142 12.87 12.06 -7.96
C ASP A 142 12.67 12.59 -6.52
N ARG A 143 12.71 11.68 -5.56
CA ARG A 143 12.58 12.00 -4.15
C ARG A 143 13.86 12.67 -3.65
N LYS A 144 13.77 13.91 -3.13
CA LYS A 144 14.92 14.60 -2.53
C LYS A 144 15.33 13.86 -1.25
N PRO A 145 16.56 13.34 -1.17
CA PRO A 145 16.99 12.54 -0.02
C PRO A 145 17.09 13.35 1.29
N ASP A 146 17.32 14.67 1.17
CA ASP A 146 17.57 15.57 2.31
C ASP A 146 16.31 16.28 2.83
N ALA A 147 15.13 16.01 2.23
CA ALA A 147 13.90 16.64 2.69
C ALA A 147 13.43 16.01 4.01
N ASP A 148 13.25 16.80 5.05
CA ASP A 148 12.56 16.37 6.26
C ASP A 148 11.05 16.27 5.98
N PHE A 149 10.59 15.04 5.66
CA PHE A 149 9.20 14.79 5.30
C PHE A 149 8.22 15.00 6.45
N ARG A 150 8.66 15.07 7.70
CA ARG A 150 7.81 15.46 8.83
C ARG A 150 7.21 16.85 8.63
N THR A 151 7.97 17.73 8.01
CA THR A 151 7.54 19.11 7.74
C THR A 151 6.47 19.25 6.67
N PHE A 152 6.13 18.17 5.97
CA PHE A 152 5.04 18.14 4.98
C PHE A 152 3.65 17.97 5.62
N PHE A 153 3.61 17.65 6.92
CA PHE A 153 2.38 17.39 7.64
C PHE A 153 2.13 18.46 8.69
N SER A 154 1.15 19.29 8.45
CA SER A 154 0.48 20.04 9.50
C SER A 154 -0.75 19.24 9.97
N LYS A 155 -1.45 19.77 10.98
CA LYS A 155 -2.66 19.10 11.49
C LYS A 155 -3.66 18.73 10.39
N LYS A 156 -3.87 19.58 9.38
CA LYS A 156 -4.84 19.32 8.31
C LYS A 156 -4.44 18.17 7.38
N GLU A 157 -3.15 18.03 7.07
CA GLU A 157 -2.64 16.90 6.28
C GLU A 157 -2.68 15.60 7.11
N GLU A 158 -2.36 15.66 8.40
CA GLU A 158 -2.50 14.52 9.29
C GLU A 158 -3.95 14.07 9.41
N ASP A 159 -4.90 14.99 9.62
CA ASP A 159 -6.32 14.68 9.70
C ASP A 159 -6.82 14.04 8.41
N ALA A 160 -6.41 14.55 7.24
CA ALA A 160 -6.75 13.98 5.95
C ALA A 160 -6.17 12.56 5.72
N VAL A 161 -4.94 12.31 6.19
CA VAL A 161 -4.33 10.99 6.12
C VAL A 161 -5.06 10.02 7.04
N ARG A 162 -5.40 10.43 8.28
CA ARG A 162 -6.16 9.61 9.22
C ARG A 162 -7.55 9.28 8.69
N ASP A 163 -8.25 10.25 8.13
CA ASP A 163 -9.57 10.03 7.53
C ASP A 163 -9.53 8.99 6.40
N LYS A 164 -8.57 9.12 5.48
CA LYS A 164 -8.47 8.23 4.31
C LYS A 164 -7.82 6.88 4.59
N GLN A 165 -6.99 6.77 5.62
CA GLN A 165 -6.19 5.58 5.94
C GLN A 165 -6.45 5.05 7.35
N GLY A 166 -7.54 5.43 7.99
CA GLY A 166 -7.88 5.05 9.37
C GLY A 166 -7.77 3.56 9.64
N TRP A 167 -8.19 2.73 8.68
CA TRP A 167 -8.09 1.28 8.78
C TRP A 167 -6.66 0.77 8.99
N VAL A 168 -5.64 1.48 8.46
CA VAL A 168 -4.23 1.08 8.64
C VAL A 168 -3.78 1.33 10.08
N PHE A 169 -4.18 2.44 10.66
CA PHE A 169 -3.90 2.72 12.07
C PHE A 169 -4.62 1.73 12.98
N GLU A 170 -5.88 1.44 12.70
CA GLU A 170 -6.70 0.52 13.48
C GLU A 170 -6.17 -0.93 13.48
N HIS A 171 -5.73 -1.43 12.32
CA HIS A 171 -5.42 -2.85 12.16
C HIS A 171 -3.92 -3.17 12.09
N CYS A 172 -3.05 -2.19 11.86
CA CYS A 172 -1.65 -2.47 11.54
C CYS A 172 -0.63 -1.93 12.55
N GLY A 173 -1.10 -1.34 13.65
CA GLY A 173 -0.26 -0.93 14.77
C GLY A 173 0.71 0.22 14.48
N TYR A 174 0.36 1.11 13.59
CA TYR A 174 1.10 2.35 13.36
C TYR A 174 0.66 3.46 14.31
N ASP A 175 1.60 4.30 14.71
CA ASP A 175 1.33 5.52 15.45
C ASP A 175 0.57 6.54 14.57
N GLU A 176 -0.40 7.22 15.16
CA GLU A 176 -1.22 8.23 14.47
C GLU A 176 -0.51 9.57 14.28
N SER A 177 0.67 9.76 14.85
CA SER A 177 1.49 10.95 14.67
C SER A 177 2.40 10.84 13.46
N SER A 178 2.43 11.86 12.62
CA SER A 178 3.36 11.94 11.50
C SER A 178 4.82 12.00 11.97
N ALA A 179 5.08 12.55 13.15
CA ALA A 179 6.42 12.64 13.75
C ALA A 179 7.04 11.25 14.01
N ALA A 180 6.21 10.25 14.32
CA ALA A 180 6.67 8.87 14.54
C ALA A 180 6.91 8.09 13.23
N ALA A 181 6.56 8.65 12.08
CA ALA A 181 6.64 7.99 10.79
C ALA A 181 8.03 8.08 10.13
N PHE A 182 8.90 9.04 10.54
CA PHE A 182 10.15 9.36 9.84
C PHE A 182 11.35 9.38 10.77
#